data_b35631371cfdba50660669ff3e435d52
#
_entry.id   b35631371cfdba50660669ff3e435d52
#
_cell.length_a   1.000
_cell.length_b   1.000
_cell.length_c   1.000
_cell.angle_alpha   90.00
_cell.angle_beta   90.00
_cell.angle_gamma   90.00
#
_symmetry.space_group_name_H-M   'P 1'
#
loop_
_entity.id
_entity.type
_entity.pdbx_description
1 polymer ?
#
loop_
_entity_poly.entity_id
_entity_poly.type
_entity_poly.pdbx_seq_one_letter_code
_entity_poly.pdbx_strand_id
1 'polypeptide(L)'
;MFWRFNRRCSRLPEPSNTRRWTRRRXXXFGQELSLPFFVAPVGSLRTLWPMADAVASQVAGEFGTAMTLSTLSQTPMEAVADASNGPKWFQLYLCGGVETAKRGIRRARDAGFSALVLTIDTAVSGNRIEHARMNPMDAVGSIYSGPRKLKRALHKVKLAPQIVPRMGWLRRHWRDGGLLPFVNIIDECGEPMPYAGIGEQLAASAVTWSDLPWIKETWGGQPLIVKGVHCAEDALKAEELGANGVIFSNHGGRQLGRAIPSLQIVAEAMPKLGAAKSKLDCAMDGGIRSGLDVLIGLSYGLKAVGLGRVAAGGLGAGGHLGLTRAFELMKEDLLRSMELLGVQNISQIQEQGEELRRKSMVLGTAHFPEFVF
;
A
#
# COMPACT_ATOMS: atom_id res chain seq x y z
N MET A 1 18.44 -28.79 23.56
CA MET A 1 17.38 -29.44 22.80
C MET A 1 17.77 -29.37 21.32
N PHE A 2 18.33 -30.49 20.80
CA PHE A 2 18.90 -30.53 19.45
C PHE A 2 17.81 -30.70 18.40
N TRP A 3 17.82 -29.83 17.40
CA TRP A 3 16.95 -29.91 16.25
C TRP A 3 17.17 -31.21 15.48
N ARG A 4 16.16 -32.07 15.38
CA ARG A 4 16.18 -33.17 14.40
C ARG A 4 15.81 -32.62 13.04
N PHE A 5 16.80 -32.24 12.24
CA PHE A 5 16.61 -32.02 10.81
C PHE A 5 16.20 -33.33 10.15
N ASN A 6 15.06 -33.32 9.51
CA ASN A 6 14.60 -34.48 8.76
C ASN A 6 15.49 -34.69 7.54
N ARG A 7 15.93 -35.92 7.32
CA ARG A 7 16.96 -36.30 6.31
C ARG A 7 16.58 -35.98 4.84
N ARG A 8 15.42 -35.38 4.56
CA ARG A 8 15.06 -34.92 3.21
C ARG A 8 15.60 -33.51 2.88
N CYS A 9 16.19 -32.79 3.83
CA CYS A 9 16.86 -31.51 3.59
C CYS A 9 18.36 -31.68 3.35
N SER A 10 18.79 -32.74 2.65
CA SER A 10 20.21 -33.08 2.52
C SER A 10 20.96 -32.39 1.38
N ARG A 11 20.35 -31.36 0.75
CA ARG A 11 21.09 -30.53 -0.22
C ARG A 11 20.85 -29.07 0.09
N LEU A 12 21.82 -28.46 0.76
CA LEU A 12 21.92 -27.00 0.77
C LEU A 12 22.07 -26.58 -0.71
N PRO A 13 21.22 -25.71 -1.22
CA PRO A 13 21.40 -25.22 -2.59
C PRO A 13 22.75 -24.50 -2.69
N GLU A 14 23.50 -24.78 -3.73
CA GLU A 14 24.77 -24.09 -3.98
C GLU A 14 24.53 -22.58 -4.07
N PRO A 15 25.48 -21.74 -3.57
CA PRO A 15 25.32 -20.27 -3.59
C PRO A 15 25.11 -19.66 -4.96
N SER A 16 25.35 -20.40 -6.03
CA SER A 16 25.19 -19.94 -7.43
C SER A 16 23.73 -19.84 -7.88
N ASN A 17 22.76 -20.38 -7.11
CA ASN A 17 21.37 -20.47 -7.56
C ASN A 17 20.51 -19.24 -7.19
N THR A 18 21.00 -18.31 -6.40
CA THR A 18 20.32 -17.05 -6.09
C THR A 18 20.10 -16.17 -7.34
N ARG A 19 20.93 -16.35 -8.38
CA ARG A 19 20.76 -15.65 -9.67
C ARG A 19 19.57 -16.15 -10.48
N ARG A 20 19.00 -17.33 -10.19
CA ARG A 20 17.84 -17.89 -10.90
C ARG A 20 16.51 -17.28 -10.45
N TRP A 21 16.48 -16.71 -9.24
CA TRP A 21 15.25 -16.13 -8.68
C TRP A 21 14.78 -14.88 -9.42
N THR A 22 15.73 -14.10 -9.94
CA THR A 22 15.49 -12.82 -10.62
C THR A 22 14.88 -12.97 -12.02
N ARG A 23 14.69 -14.21 -12.52
CA ARG A 23 14.24 -14.44 -13.90
C ARG A 23 12.74 -14.81 -14.03
N ARG A 24 12.02 -15.12 -12.95
CA ARG A 24 10.58 -15.44 -13.00
C ARG A 24 9.78 -14.27 -12.45
N ARG A 25 9.02 -13.68 -13.37
CA ARG A 25 8.16 -12.55 -13.06
C ARG A 25 6.80 -13.01 -12.58
N UNK A 26 6.07 -12.22 -11.69
CA UNK A 26 4.82 -12.54 -11.19
C UNK A 26 3.83 -11.76 -11.91
N UNK A 27 2.85 -12.20 -12.36
CA UNK A 27 1.79 -11.56 -12.90
C UNK A 27 0.89 -11.28 -11.81
N UNK A 28 0.72 -10.17 -11.48
CA UNK A 28 -0.17 -9.63 -10.54
C UNK A 28 -0.98 -8.63 -11.24
N PHE A 29 -2.25 -8.75 -11.14
CA PHE A 29 -3.19 -7.83 -11.75
C PHE A 29 -2.88 -7.55 -13.25
N GLY A 30 -2.57 -8.59 -13.99
CA GLY A 30 -2.25 -8.47 -15.41
C GLY A 30 -0.89 -7.85 -15.71
N GLN A 31 -0.06 -7.57 -14.70
CA GLN A 31 1.24 -6.94 -14.88
C GLN A 31 2.37 -7.89 -14.48
N GLU A 32 3.51 -7.76 -15.13
CA GLU A 32 4.71 -8.51 -14.76
C GLU A 32 5.50 -7.74 -13.69
N LEU A 33 5.70 -8.36 -12.52
CA LEU A 33 6.50 -7.83 -11.44
C LEU A 33 7.73 -8.71 -11.21
N SER A 34 8.88 -8.07 -10.96
CA SER A 34 10.15 -8.75 -10.62
C SER A 34 10.26 -9.05 -9.12
N LEU A 35 9.45 -8.38 -8.29
CA LEU A 35 9.42 -8.58 -6.83
C LEU A 35 7.98 -8.84 -6.37
N PRO A 36 7.78 -9.73 -5.39
CA PRO A 36 6.42 -10.02 -4.90
C PRO A 36 5.95 -9.00 -3.86
N PHE A 37 6.34 -7.74 -4.04
CA PHE A 37 5.83 -6.63 -3.23
C PHE A 37 5.76 -5.36 -4.09
N PHE A 38 4.88 -4.45 -3.73
CA PHE A 38 4.63 -3.19 -4.45
C PHE A 38 4.49 -2.05 -3.45
N VAL A 39 4.58 -0.80 -3.92
CA VAL A 39 4.31 0.38 -3.08
C VAL A 39 2.80 0.51 -2.91
N ALA A 40 2.30 0.32 -1.68
CA ALA A 40 0.89 0.51 -1.35
C ALA A 40 0.51 2.01 -1.42
N PRO A 41 -0.76 2.34 -1.67
CA PRO A 41 -1.16 3.75 -1.73
C PRO A 41 -1.02 4.43 -0.36
N VAL A 42 -0.26 5.51 -0.32
CA VAL A 42 -0.06 6.32 0.90
C VAL A 42 -0.33 7.78 0.52
N GLY A 43 -1.33 8.38 1.15
CA GLY A 43 -1.66 9.78 0.93
C GLY A 43 -0.58 10.71 1.51
N SER A 44 -0.41 11.86 0.86
CA SER A 44 0.46 12.95 1.33
C SER A 44 1.94 12.57 1.50
N LEU A 45 2.45 11.64 0.70
CA LEU A 45 3.88 11.26 0.72
C LEU A 45 4.79 12.47 0.50
N ARG A 46 4.33 13.45 -0.28
CA ARG A 46 5.10 14.67 -0.58
C ARG A 46 5.41 15.50 0.68
N THR A 47 4.66 15.32 1.78
CA THR A 47 5.03 15.92 3.06
C THR A 47 6.30 15.32 3.67
N LEU A 48 6.67 14.11 3.29
CA LEU A 48 7.87 13.43 3.78
C LEU A 48 9.11 13.80 2.96
N TRP A 49 8.95 13.91 1.64
CA TRP A 49 10.04 14.21 0.70
C TRP A 49 9.49 14.90 -0.55
N PRO A 50 10.23 15.87 -1.13
CA PRO A 50 9.80 16.51 -2.38
C PRO A 50 9.51 15.51 -3.49
N MET A 51 8.40 15.69 -4.17
CA MET A 51 7.96 14.82 -5.28
C MET A 51 7.95 13.32 -4.93
N ALA A 52 7.66 12.96 -3.66
CA ALA A 52 7.86 11.61 -3.13
C ALA A 52 7.14 10.52 -3.94
N ASP A 53 5.94 10.80 -4.48
CA ASP A 53 5.21 9.81 -5.28
C ASP A 53 5.94 9.52 -6.62
N ALA A 54 6.50 10.53 -7.26
CA ALA A 54 7.31 10.36 -8.48
C ALA A 54 8.60 9.59 -8.15
N VAL A 55 9.26 9.93 -7.04
CA VAL A 55 10.43 9.19 -6.55
C VAL A 55 10.08 7.72 -6.28
N ALA A 56 8.91 7.46 -5.68
CA ALA A 56 8.43 6.09 -5.42
C ALA A 56 8.20 5.34 -6.73
N SER A 57 7.63 6.00 -7.74
CA SER A 57 7.43 5.44 -9.08
C SER A 57 8.77 5.07 -9.73
N GLN A 58 9.75 5.97 -9.66
CA GLN A 58 11.08 5.73 -10.20
C GLN A 58 11.73 4.51 -9.56
N VAL A 59 11.81 4.46 -8.22
CA VAL A 59 12.43 3.34 -7.51
C VAL A 59 11.68 2.04 -7.76
N ALA A 60 10.34 2.06 -7.74
CA ALA A 60 9.55 0.86 -8.04
C ALA A 60 9.89 0.32 -9.44
N GLY A 61 9.99 1.20 -10.44
CA GLY A 61 10.39 0.83 -11.80
C GLY A 61 11.79 0.25 -11.88
N GLU A 62 12.76 0.85 -11.18
CA GLU A 62 14.14 0.35 -11.11
C GLU A 62 14.21 -1.08 -10.54
N PHE A 63 13.32 -1.40 -9.60
CA PHE A 63 13.21 -2.74 -9.02
C PHE A 63 12.26 -3.67 -9.77
N GLY A 64 11.63 -3.19 -10.85
CA GLY A 64 10.69 -3.96 -11.66
C GLY A 64 9.41 -4.32 -10.90
N THR A 65 8.93 -3.42 -10.04
CA THR A 65 7.69 -3.61 -9.31
C THR A 65 6.73 -2.43 -9.50
N ALA A 66 5.53 -2.52 -8.92
CA ALA A 66 4.49 -1.50 -9.12
C ALA A 66 4.50 -0.44 -8.03
N MET A 67 4.07 0.76 -8.41
CA MET A 67 3.77 1.86 -7.50
C MET A 67 2.27 2.18 -7.56
N THR A 68 1.61 2.30 -6.40
CA THR A 68 0.22 2.70 -6.33
C THR A 68 0.10 4.15 -5.87
N LEU A 69 -0.32 5.04 -6.77
CA LEU A 69 -0.54 6.46 -6.48
C LEU A 69 -1.87 6.63 -5.73
N SER A 70 -1.85 7.33 -4.62
CA SER A 70 -3.07 7.66 -3.87
C SER A 70 -3.83 8.82 -4.51
N THR A 71 -5.17 8.77 -4.50
CA THR A 71 -6.04 9.94 -4.76
C THR A 71 -5.58 11.15 -3.94
N LEU A 72 -5.17 10.89 -2.69
CA LEU A 72 -4.75 11.94 -1.75
C LEU A 72 -3.25 12.25 -1.90
N SER A 73 -2.75 12.29 -3.13
CA SER A 73 -1.38 12.71 -3.44
C SER A 73 -1.35 14.21 -3.81
N GLN A 74 -0.26 14.84 -3.44
CA GLN A 74 0.09 16.22 -3.77
C GLN A 74 1.06 16.28 -4.97
N THR A 75 1.38 15.12 -5.56
CA THR A 75 2.20 14.99 -6.77
C THR A 75 1.26 14.72 -7.96
N PRO A 76 1.34 15.51 -9.05
CA PRO A 76 0.50 15.24 -10.22
C PRO A 76 0.73 13.82 -10.77
N MET A 77 -0.37 13.17 -11.16
CA MET A 77 -0.29 11.79 -11.66
C MET A 77 0.57 11.70 -12.93
N GLU A 78 0.61 12.74 -13.74
CA GLU A 78 1.46 12.82 -14.94
C GLU A 78 2.94 12.75 -14.55
N ALA A 79 3.35 13.51 -13.53
CA ALA A 79 4.73 13.48 -13.04
C ALA A 79 5.11 12.10 -12.46
N VAL A 80 4.14 11.39 -11.88
CA VAL A 80 4.35 10.01 -11.41
C VAL A 80 4.46 9.05 -12.60
N ALA A 81 3.66 9.26 -13.64
CA ALA A 81 3.68 8.46 -14.87
C ALA A 81 5.03 8.62 -15.59
N ASP A 82 5.49 9.86 -15.75
CA ASP A 82 6.74 10.20 -16.45
C ASP A 82 8.00 9.70 -15.71
N ALA A 83 7.91 9.50 -14.40
CA ALA A 83 9.06 9.11 -13.57
C ALA A 83 9.54 7.68 -13.83
N SER A 84 8.75 6.83 -14.49
CA SER A 84 9.09 5.43 -14.67
C SER A 84 8.29 4.79 -15.81
N ASN A 85 8.86 3.79 -16.47
CA ASN A 85 8.14 2.91 -17.40
C ASN A 85 7.55 1.66 -16.70
N GLY A 86 7.77 1.50 -15.40
CA GLY A 86 7.23 0.38 -14.62
C GLY A 86 5.72 0.48 -14.38
N PRO A 87 5.08 -0.60 -13.91
CA PRO A 87 3.64 -0.60 -13.65
C PRO A 87 3.25 0.44 -12.61
N LYS A 88 2.22 1.22 -12.92
CA LYS A 88 1.66 2.25 -12.04
C LYS A 88 0.16 2.02 -11.91
N TRP A 89 -0.32 2.00 -10.67
CA TRP A 89 -1.74 1.81 -10.36
C TRP A 89 -2.27 3.08 -9.70
N PHE A 90 -3.50 3.45 -10.01
CA PHE A 90 -4.15 4.62 -9.39
C PHE A 90 -5.15 4.16 -8.35
N GLN A 91 -4.96 4.59 -7.09
CA GLN A 91 -5.90 4.27 -6.03
C GLN A 91 -6.97 5.36 -5.97
N LEU A 92 -8.24 4.94 -6.00
CA LEU A 92 -9.41 5.80 -6.09
C LEU A 92 -10.19 5.87 -4.78
N TYR A 93 -10.49 7.09 -4.36
CA TYR A 93 -11.60 7.47 -3.47
C TYR A 93 -12.57 8.33 -4.29
N LEU A 94 -13.87 8.33 -3.92
CA LEU A 94 -14.89 9.13 -4.62
C LEU A 94 -14.96 10.58 -4.09
N CYS A 95 -13.87 11.12 -3.59
CA CYS A 95 -13.77 12.51 -3.08
C CYS A 95 -14.21 13.49 -4.16
N GLY A 96 -15.10 14.42 -3.82
CA GLY A 96 -15.64 15.39 -4.76
C GLY A 96 -16.80 14.85 -5.59
N GLY A 97 -17.25 13.63 -5.28
CA GLY A 97 -18.41 13.02 -5.95
C GLY A 97 -18.08 12.26 -7.23
N VAL A 98 -19.11 11.70 -7.84
CA VAL A 98 -19.02 10.77 -8.98
C VAL A 98 -18.34 11.42 -10.20
N GLU A 99 -18.71 12.64 -10.57
CA GLU A 99 -18.15 13.29 -11.77
C GLU A 99 -16.68 13.65 -11.59
N THR A 100 -16.28 14.07 -10.39
CA THR A 100 -14.87 14.29 -10.06
C THR A 100 -14.08 12.98 -10.13
N ALA A 101 -14.65 11.89 -9.60
CA ALA A 101 -14.04 10.55 -9.68
C ALA A 101 -13.87 10.10 -11.14
N LYS A 102 -14.90 10.28 -11.98
CA LYS A 102 -14.82 9.95 -13.42
C LYS A 102 -13.70 10.72 -14.12
N ARG A 103 -13.57 12.04 -13.82
CA ARG A 103 -12.46 12.85 -14.38
C ARG A 103 -11.09 12.28 -13.95
N GLY A 104 -10.96 11.96 -12.66
CA GLY A 104 -9.72 11.36 -12.13
C GLY A 104 -9.39 10.01 -12.77
N ILE A 105 -10.40 9.16 -12.98
CA ILE A 105 -10.25 7.84 -13.64
C ILE A 105 -9.76 8.03 -15.09
N ARG A 106 -10.43 8.90 -15.87
CA ARG A 106 -10.05 9.16 -17.26
C ARG A 106 -8.61 9.72 -17.33
N ARG A 107 -8.30 10.70 -16.48
CA ARG A 107 -6.98 11.32 -16.41
C ARG A 107 -5.89 10.27 -16.08
N ALA A 108 -6.14 9.36 -15.13
CA ALA A 108 -5.22 8.29 -14.78
C ALA A 108 -5.00 7.31 -15.96
N ARG A 109 -6.10 6.94 -16.65
CA ARG A 109 -6.02 6.10 -17.85
C ARG A 109 -5.18 6.78 -18.95
N ASP A 110 -5.47 8.05 -19.20
CA ASP A 110 -4.81 8.82 -20.26
C ASP A 110 -3.33 9.08 -19.92
N ALA A 111 -2.99 9.15 -18.64
CA ALA A 111 -1.60 9.23 -18.16
C ALA A 111 -0.87 7.86 -18.18
N GLY A 112 -1.55 6.77 -18.58
CA GLY A 112 -0.91 5.46 -18.76
C GLY A 112 -0.84 4.60 -17.49
N PHE A 113 -1.67 4.87 -16.49
CA PHE A 113 -1.79 3.97 -15.35
C PHE A 113 -2.40 2.63 -15.80
N SER A 114 -1.85 1.53 -15.31
CA SER A 114 -2.15 0.18 -15.83
C SER A 114 -3.18 -0.60 -15.00
N ALA A 115 -3.61 -0.07 -13.85
CA ALA A 115 -4.70 -0.63 -13.04
C ALA A 115 -5.32 0.44 -12.16
N LEU A 116 -6.60 0.24 -11.84
CA LEU A 116 -7.35 1.08 -10.90
C LEU A 116 -7.58 0.32 -9.60
N VAL A 117 -7.28 0.95 -8.46
CA VAL A 117 -7.42 0.34 -7.12
C VAL A 117 -8.50 1.09 -6.35
N LEU A 118 -9.72 0.58 -6.38
CA LEU A 118 -10.85 1.16 -5.65
C LEU A 118 -10.76 0.80 -4.16
N THR A 119 -10.73 1.79 -3.28
CA THR A 119 -10.62 1.57 -1.84
C THR A 119 -11.98 1.69 -1.17
N ILE A 120 -12.40 0.62 -0.46
CA ILE A 120 -13.75 0.50 0.11
C ILE A 120 -13.78 0.58 1.65
N ASP A 121 -12.64 0.52 2.34
CA ASP A 121 -12.55 0.48 3.80
C ASP A 121 -12.53 1.88 4.45
N THR A 122 -12.94 2.92 3.71
CA THR A 122 -12.91 4.32 4.16
C THR A 122 -14.29 4.97 3.96
N ALA A 123 -15.34 4.31 4.46
CA ALA A 123 -16.70 4.88 4.44
C ALA A 123 -16.78 6.15 5.29
N VAL A 124 -15.97 6.24 6.34
CA VAL A 124 -15.76 7.43 7.17
C VAL A 124 -14.27 7.56 7.51
N SER A 125 -13.85 8.76 7.84
CA SER A 125 -12.46 8.97 8.26
C SER A 125 -12.21 8.28 9.61
N GLY A 126 -11.18 7.45 9.69
CA GLY A 126 -10.80 6.73 10.92
C GLY A 126 -10.41 7.69 12.06
N ASN A 127 -10.84 7.38 13.26
CA ASN A 127 -10.51 8.17 14.45
C ASN A 127 -9.10 7.84 14.94
N ARG A 128 -8.16 8.73 14.71
CA ARG A 128 -6.75 8.57 15.07
C ARG A 128 -6.46 9.29 16.39
N ILE A 129 -6.87 8.69 17.50
CA ILE A 129 -6.77 9.27 18.87
C ILE A 129 -5.34 9.71 19.18
N GLU A 130 -4.33 8.95 18.78
CA GLU A 130 -2.92 9.33 18.97
C GLU A 130 -2.55 10.60 18.21
N HIS A 131 -3.12 10.79 17.01
CA HIS A 131 -2.91 11.99 16.23
C HIS A 131 -3.68 13.19 16.80
N ALA A 132 -4.83 12.95 17.45
CA ALA A 132 -5.59 14.02 18.10
C ALA A 132 -4.84 14.64 19.28
N ARG A 133 -3.98 13.87 19.95
CA ARG A 133 -3.14 14.37 21.04
C ARG A 133 -1.91 15.13 20.56
N MET A 134 -1.42 14.81 19.39
CA MET A 134 -0.23 15.41 18.75
C MET A 134 -0.45 15.52 17.24
N ASN A 135 -1.46 16.29 16.82
CA ASN A 135 -1.77 16.39 15.39
C ASN A 135 -0.66 17.22 14.69
N PRO A 136 0.33 16.55 14.03
CA PRO A 136 1.38 17.30 13.34
C PRO A 136 0.83 18.15 12.19
N MET A 137 -0.34 17.77 11.67
CA MET A 137 -0.97 18.50 10.56
C MET A 137 -1.70 19.75 11.05
N ASP A 138 -2.30 19.74 12.24
CA ASP A 138 -2.80 20.96 12.87
C ASP A 138 -1.64 21.91 13.20
N ALA A 139 -0.51 21.35 13.59
CA ALA A 139 0.70 22.12 13.83
C ALA A 139 1.23 22.74 12.54
N VAL A 140 1.33 21.95 11.45
CA VAL A 140 1.73 22.42 10.13
C VAL A 140 0.66 23.38 9.58
N GLY A 141 -0.61 23.04 9.68
CA GLY A 141 -1.74 23.90 9.29
C GLY A 141 -1.76 25.22 10.06
N SER A 142 -1.42 25.21 11.36
CA SER A 142 -1.34 26.43 12.17
C SER A 142 -0.16 27.33 11.77
N ILE A 143 0.87 26.76 11.15
CA ILE A 143 1.98 27.55 10.58
C ILE A 143 1.48 28.32 9.34
N TYR A 144 0.55 27.74 8.58
CA TYR A 144 0.07 28.29 7.30
C TYR A 144 -1.23 29.11 7.41
N SER A 145 -2.02 28.94 8.45
CA SER A 145 -3.33 29.63 8.54
C SER A 145 -3.35 30.88 9.43
N GLY A 146 -3.53 32.04 8.81
CA GLY A 146 -3.88 33.42 9.22
C GLY A 146 -3.80 33.92 10.70
N PRO A 147 -4.27 35.11 11.09
CA PRO A 147 -3.77 35.86 12.24
C PRO A 147 -4.51 35.70 13.59
N ARG A 148 -4.35 34.61 14.30
CA ARG A 148 -4.66 34.53 15.75
C ARG A 148 -3.33 34.34 16.50
N LYS A 149 -2.63 35.44 16.71
CA LYS A 149 -1.17 35.49 16.91
C LYS A 149 -0.63 34.86 18.21
N LEU A 150 -1.33 34.90 19.35
CA LEU A 150 -0.72 34.52 20.63
C LEU A 150 -0.77 33.00 20.92
N LYS A 151 -1.91 32.39 20.73
CA LYS A 151 -2.06 30.92 20.89
C LYS A 151 -1.12 30.15 19.95
N ARG A 152 -0.88 30.69 18.76
CA ARG A 152 0.05 30.12 17.77
C ARG A 152 1.51 30.25 18.15
N ALA A 153 1.89 31.42 18.73
CA ALA A 153 3.27 31.64 19.20
C ALA A 153 3.62 30.58 20.27
N LEU A 154 2.71 30.38 21.24
CA LEU A 154 2.88 29.38 22.29
C LEU A 154 2.95 27.96 21.74
N HIS A 155 2.14 27.64 20.73
CA HIS A 155 2.16 26.31 20.07
C HIS A 155 3.47 26.09 19.30
N LYS A 156 3.98 27.15 18.63
CA LYS A 156 5.28 27.10 17.93
C LYS A 156 6.44 26.84 18.89
N VAL A 157 6.41 27.45 20.08
CA VAL A 157 7.44 27.24 21.11
C VAL A 157 7.42 25.79 21.59
N LYS A 158 6.24 25.19 21.81
CA LYS A 158 6.10 23.77 22.19
C LYS A 158 6.61 22.82 21.10
N LEU A 159 6.55 23.24 19.83
CA LEU A 159 7.02 22.43 18.70
C LEU A 159 8.51 22.63 18.40
N ALA A 160 9.14 23.69 18.94
CA ALA A 160 10.54 24.00 18.65
C ALA A 160 11.50 22.81 18.88
N PRO A 161 11.39 22.03 19.97
CA PRO A 161 12.26 20.88 20.18
C PRO A 161 12.11 19.80 19.08
N GLN A 162 10.95 19.74 18.41
CA GLN A 162 10.72 18.80 17.31
C GLN A 162 11.18 19.36 15.96
N ILE A 163 11.04 20.68 15.75
CA ILE A 163 11.30 21.35 14.47
C ILE A 163 12.80 21.66 14.31
N VAL A 164 13.45 22.16 15.38
CA VAL A 164 14.86 22.61 15.31
C VAL A 164 15.80 21.51 14.78
N PRO A 165 15.72 20.24 15.26
CA PRO A 165 16.56 19.19 14.68
C PRO A 165 16.19 18.82 13.23
N ARG A 166 15.05 19.29 12.73
CA ARG A 166 14.52 18.92 11.41
C ARG A 166 14.49 20.10 10.42
N MET A 167 15.34 21.10 10.63
CA MET A 167 15.39 22.29 9.74
C MET A 167 15.71 21.91 8.29
N GLY A 168 16.49 20.85 8.07
CA GLY A 168 16.75 20.33 6.73
C GLY A 168 15.48 19.85 6.03
N TRP A 169 14.61 19.11 6.75
CA TRP A 169 13.30 18.71 6.24
C TRP A 169 12.41 19.93 5.97
N LEU A 170 12.31 20.86 6.91
CA LEU A 170 11.45 22.05 6.78
C LEU A 170 11.85 22.89 5.56
N ARG A 171 13.17 23.07 5.35
CA ARG A 171 13.70 23.83 4.20
C ARG A 171 13.34 23.14 2.88
N ARG A 172 13.47 21.79 2.80
CA ARG A 172 13.09 21.03 1.59
C ARG A 172 11.58 21.14 1.34
N HIS A 173 10.76 20.95 2.38
CA HIS A 173 9.30 21.04 2.31
C HIS A 173 8.84 22.40 1.80
N TRP A 174 9.44 23.48 2.32
CA TRP A 174 9.14 24.84 1.88
C TRP A 174 9.52 25.09 0.43
N ARG A 175 10.70 24.65 0.02
CA ARG A 175 11.17 24.77 -1.37
C ARG A 175 10.30 23.99 -2.35
N ASP A 176 9.69 22.90 -1.90
CA ASP A 176 8.79 22.06 -2.69
C ASP A 176 7.36 22.63 -2.76
N GLY A 177 7.11 23.80 -2.18
CA GLY A 177 5.80 24.47 -2.19
C GLY A 177 4.99 24.32 -0.91
N GLY A 178 5.52 23.67 0.13
CA GLY A 178 4.84 23.53 1.42
C GLY A 178 3.66 22.58 1.38
N LEU A 179 2.55 22.96 2.02
CA LEU A 179 1.34 22.14 2.08
C LEU A 179 0.48 22.37 0.84
N LEU A 180 0.70 21.54 -0.17
CA LEU A 180 0.01 21.63 -1.46
C LEU A 180 -1.39 21.00 -1.40
N PRO A 181 -2.32 21.38 -2.29
CA PRO A 181 -3.62 20.74 -2.42
C PRO A 181 -3.48 19.32 -3.00
N PHE A 182 -4.58 18.56 -3.02
CA PHE A 182 -4.66 17.24 -3.64
C PHE A 182 -4.91 17.41 -5.15
N VAL A 183 -3.82 17.46 -5.91
CA VAL A 183 -3.81 17.83 -7.33
C VAL A 183 -4.40 16.74 -8.24
N ASN A 184 -4.72 15.57 -7.69
CA ASN A 184 -5.35 14.48 -8.45
C ASN A 184 -6.87 14.45 -8.28
N ILE A 185 -7.42 15.34 -7.45
CA ILE A 185 -8.87 15.56 -7.28
C ILE A 185 -9.16 16.95 -7.82
N ILE A 186 -9.69 17.03 -9.03
CA ILE A 186 -9.98 18.29 -9.71
C ILE A 186 -11.49 18.48 -9.78
N ASP A 187 -11.97 19.59 -9.25
CA ASP A 187 -13.40 19.93 -9.23
C ASP A 187 -13.92 20.37 -10.62
N GLU A 188 -15.18 20.76 -10.68
CA GLU A 188 -15.85 21.19 -11.92
C GLU A 188 -15.26 22.49 -12.49
N CYS A 189 -14.63 23.30 -11.64
CA CYS A 189 -13.99 24.55 -12.05
C CYS A 189 -12.54 24.37 -12.50
N GLY A 190 -12.02 23.14 -12.41
CA GLY A 190 -10.61 22.86 -12.75
C GLY A 190 -9.65 23.08 -11.58
N GLU A 191 -10.17 23.31 -10.36
CA GLU A 191 -9.35 23.60 -9.19
C GLU A 191 -9.05 22.33 -8.38
N PRO A 192 -7.81 22.19 -7.87
CA PRO A 192 -7.46 21.02 -7.06
C PRO A 192 -8.04 21.12 -5.65
N MET A 193 -8.48 19.97 -5.11
CA MET A 193 -9.10 19.91 -3.78
C MET A 193 -8.12 20.37 -2.68
N PRO A 194 -8.51 21.37 -1.86
CA PRO A 194 -7.63 21.84 -0.80
C PRO A 194 -7.40 20.79 0.27
N TYR A 195 -6.25 20.87 0.94
CA TYR A 195 -5.89 19.96 2.04
C TYR A 195 -6.91 20.02 3.19
N ALA A 196 -7.39 21.23 3.50
CA ALA A 196 -8.42 21.43 4.52
C ALA A 196 -9.76 20.87 4.03
N GLY A 197 -10.49 20.17 4.90
CA GLY A 197 -11.80 19.60 4.57
C GLY A 197 -11.78 18.19 3.97
N ILE A 198 -10.62 17.63 3.69
CA ILE A 198 -10.55 16.28 3.07
C ILE A 198 -11.23 15.21 3.92
N GLY A 199 -11.22 15.35 5.25
CA GLY A 199 -11.90 14.40 6.14
C GLY A 199 -13.42 14.37 5.91
N GLU A 200 -14.02 15.54 5.69
CA GLU A 200 -15.45 15.66 5.36
C GLU A 200 -15.76 15.08 3.98
N GLN A 201 -14.88 15.34 3.01
CA GLN A 201 -15.00 14.81 1.66
C GLN A 201 -14.92 13.28 1.65
N LEU A 202 -14.01 12.70 2.43
CA LEU A 202 -13.91 11.25 2.57
C LEU A 202 -15.18 10.65 3.19
N ALA A 203 -15.73 11.31 4.22
CA ALA A 203 -16.98 10.85 4.86
C ALA A 203 -18.19 10.94 3.93
N ALA A 204 -18.18 11.91 3.02
CA ALA A 204 -19.27 12.10 2.03
C ALA A 204 -19.10 11.19 0.80
N SER A 205 -18.02 10.41 0.71
CA SER A 205 -17.59 9.70 -0.51
C SER A 205 -17.58 8.18 -0.31
N ALA A 206 -18.48 7.66 0.51
CA ALA A 206 -18.59 6.21 0.77
C ALA A 206 -18.91 5.47 -0.54
N VAL A 207 -18.11 4.46 -0.83
CA VAL A 207 -18.28 3.58 -2.00
C VAL A 207 -19.31 2.51 -1.67
N THR A 208 -20.17 2.21 -2.62
CA THR A 208 -21.14 1.10 -2.56
C THR A 208 -20.87 0.10 -3.68
N TRP A 209 -21.44 -1.09 -3.58
CA TRP A 209 -21.32 -2.10 -4.63
C TRP A 209 -21.91 -1.64 -5.98
N SER A 210 -22.90 -0.73 -5.95
CA SER A 210 -23.50 -0.16 -7.17
C SER A 210 -22.56 0.78 -7.91
N ASP A 211 -21.44 1.17 -7.30
CA ASP A 211 -20.46 2.03 -7.97
C ASP A 211 -19.49 1.25 -8.88
N LEU A 212 -19.29 -0.04 -8.63
CA LEU A 212 -18.30 -0.82 -9.42
C LEU A 212 -18.60 -0.83 -10.92
N PRO A 213 -19.84 -1.01 -11.39
CA PRO A 213 -20.11 -1.06 -12.83
C PRO A 213 -19.69 0.23 -13.57
N TRP A 214 -20.10 1.41 -13.08
CA TRP A 214 -19.74 2.66 -13.75
C TRP A 214 -18.24 2.98 -13.64
N ILE A 215 -17.60 2.59 -12.52
CA ILE A 215 -16.15 2.74 -12.34
C ILE A 215 -15.42 1.89 -13.40
N LYS A 216 -15.81 0.63 -13.53
CA LYS A 216 -15.22 -0.31 -14.51
C LYS A 216 -15.43 0.21 -15.95
N GLU A 217 -16.63 0.67 -16.27
CA GLU A 217 -16.94 1.26 -17.57
C GLU A 217 -16.05 2.48 -17.86
N THR A 218 -15.97 3.40 -16.89
CA THR A 218 -15.16 4.63 -17.03
C THR A 218 -13.68 4.29 -17.19
N TRP A 219 -13.20 3.22 -16.50
CA TRP A 219 -11.83 2.77 -16.57
C TRP A 219 -11.47 2.10 -17.92
N GLY A 220 -12.46 1.67 -18.67
CA GLY A 220 -12.26 1.16 -20.04
C GLY A 220 -11.83 -0.29 -20.11
N GLY A 221 -12.22 -1.11 -19.17
CA GLY A 221 -11.99 -2.56 -19.20
C GLY A 221 -10.60 -3.02 -18.78
N GLN A 222 -9.73 -2.10 -18.38
CA GLN A 222 -8.42 -2.46 -17.81
C GLN A 222 -8.57 -3.01 -16.39
N PRO A 223 -7.53 -3.61 -15.78
CA PRO A 223 -7.64 -4.23 -14.45
C PRO A 223 -8.22 -3.29 -13.39
N LEU A 224 -9.29 -3.76 -12.72
CA LEU A 224 -9.92 -3.11 -11.57
C LEU A 224 -9.68 -3.98 -10.34
N ILE A 225 -9.12 -3.39 -9.29
CA ILE A 225 -8.76 -4.06 -8.03
C ILE A 225 -9.57 -3.42 -6.91
N VAL A 226 -10.16 -4.24 -6.05
CA VAL A 226 -10.89 -3.73 -4.86
C VAL A 226 -9.97 -3.89 -3.64
N LYS A 227 -9.69 -2.78 -2.96
CA LYS A 227 -8.81 -2.73 -1.78
C LYS A 227 -9.62 -2.43 -0.53
N GLY A 228 -9.23 -3.06 0.59
CA GLY A 228 -9.93 -2.89 1.87
C GLY A 228 -10.93 -4.00 2.12
N VAL A 229 -10.76 -5.13 1.45
CA VAL A 229 -11.61 -6.32 1.60
C VAL A 229 -11.25 -7.03 2.91
N HIS A 230 -12.28 -7.41 3.68
CA HIS A 230 -12.11 -8.02 5.01
C HIS A 230 -12.60 -9.46 5.10
N CYS A 231 -13.23 -10.02 4.05
CA CYS A 231 -13.74 -11.39 4.05
C CYS A 231 -13.80 -11.97 2.64
N ALA A 232 -13.98 -13.28 2.53
CA ALA A 232 -14.08 -13.96 1.24
C ALA A 232 -15.36 -13.59 0.49
N GLU A 233 -16.43 -13.36 1.23
CA GLU A 233 -17.73 -13.02 0.67
C GLU A 233 -17.67 -11.69 -0.12
N ASP A 234 -17.03 -10.67 0.43
CA ASP A 234 -16.81 -9.40 -0.26
C ASP A 234 -15.86 -9.56 -1.47
N ALA A 235 -14.84 -10.44 -1.35
CA ALA A 235 -13.94 -10.71 -2.47
C ALA A 235 -14.73 -11.36 -3.64
N LEU A 236 -15.56 -12.35 -3.35
CA LEU A 236 -16.42 -13.01 -4.36
C LEU A 236 -17.43 -12.03 -4.95
N LYS A 237 -17.98 -11.14 -4.14
CA LYS A 237 -18.89 -10.09 -4.61
C LYS A 237 -18.17 -9.12 -5.56
N ALA A 238 -16.93 -8.74 -5.23
CA ALA A 238 -16.12 -7.91 -6.12
C ALA A 238 -15.86 -8.63 -7.46
N GLU A 239 -15.56 -9.94 -7.43
CA GLU A 239 -15.37 -10.77 -8.63
C GLU A 239 -16.64 -10.80 -9.49
N GLU A 240 -17.80 -11.05 -8.88
CA GLU A 240 -19.10 -11.06 -9.55
C GLU A 240 -19.35 -9.73 -10.28
N LEU A 241 -18.95 -8.62 -9.68
CA LEU A 241 -19.08 -7.28 -10.26
C LEU A 241 -17.94 -6.91 -11.22
N GLY A 242 -17.05 -7.88 -11.51
CA GLY A 242 -16.04 -7.76 -12.54
C GLY A 242 -14.70 -7.21 -12.12
N ALA A 243 -14.37 -7.22 -10.82
CA ALA A 243 -13.02 -6.94 -10.36
C ALA A 243 -12.05 -8.05 -10.82
N ASN A 244 -10.82 -7.67 -11.12
CA ASN A 244 -9.77 -8.61 -11.54
C ASN A 244 -8.91 -9.07 -10.36
N GLY A 245 -9.01 -8.37 -9.23
CA GLY A 245 -8.27 -8.74 -8.03
C GLY A 245 -8.71 -8.00 -6.80
N VAL A 246 -8.19 -8.44 -5.66
CA VAL A 246 -8.47 -7.81 -4.36
C VAL A 246 -7.19 -7.60 -3.56
N ILE A 247 -7.21 -6.57 -2.73
CA ILE A 247 -6.17 -6.33 -1.73
C ILE A 247 -6.84 -6.43 -0.35
N PHE A 248 -6.56 -7.50 0.38
CA PHE A 248 -6.99 -7.67 1.77
C PHE A 248 -6.25 -6.65 2.63
N SER A 249 -6.98 -5.86 3.40
CA SER A 249 -6.38 -4.71 4.07
C SER A 249 -7.22 -4.27 5.28
N ASN A 250 -6.56 -4.03 6.40
CA ASN A 250 -7.13 -3.29 7.52
C ASN A 250 -6.64 -1.83 7.54
N HIS A 251 -6.19 -1.33 6.37
CA HIS A 251 -5.63 0.02 6.21
C HIS A 251 -4.42 0.29 7.13
N GLY A 252 -3.70 -0.77 7.50
CA GLY A 252 -2.58 -0.68 8.45
C GLY A 252 -3.02 -0.32 9.88
N GLY A 253 -4.28 -0.63 10.24
CA GLY A 253 -4.88 -0.31 11.55
C GLY A 253 -5.26 1.16 11.69
N ARG A 254 -5.44 1.89 10.59
CA ARG A 254 -5.63 3.35 10.59
C ARG A 254 -7.09 3.78 10.43
N GLN A 255 -8.00 2.86 10.11
CA GLN A 255 -9.43 3.12 9.97
C GLN A 255 -10.20 2.66 11.22
N LEU A 256 -10.50 1.40 11.35
CA LEU A 256 -11.13 0.85 12.53
C LEU A 256 -10.05 0.40 13.53
N GLY A 257 -10.06 0.97 14.72
CA GLY A 257 -9.17 0.55 15.81
C GLY A 257 -9.50 -0.89 16.22
N ARG A 258 -8.49 -1.70 16.45
CA ARG A 258 -8.62 -3.13 16.80
C ARG A 258 -9.26 -3.98 15.69
N ALA A 259 -9.23 -3.52 14.44
CA ALA A 259 -9.60 -4.35 13.30
C ALA A 259 -8.69 -5.60 13.25
N ILE A 260 -9.23 -6.72 12.77
CA ILE A 260 -8.46 -7.95 12.62
C ILE A 260 -7.22 -7.71 11.73
N PRO A 261 -6.09 -8.35 12.03
CA PRO A 261 -4.90 -8.21 11.19
C PRO A 261 -5.15 -8.70 9.76
N SER A 262 -4.58 -8.02 8.78
CA SER A 262 -4.77 -8.38 7.36
C SER A 262 -4.34 -9.83 7.07
N LEU A 263 -3.32 -10.34 7.76
CA LEU A 263 -2.89 -11.72 7.59
C LEU A 263 -3.96 -12.72 8.09
N GLN A 264 -4.69 -12.37 9.15
CA GLN A 264 -5.80 -13.22 9.62
C GLN A 264 -6.95 -13.22 8.59
N ILE A 265 -7.27 -12.06 8.02
CA ILE A 265 -8.27 -11.97 6.92
C ILE A 265 -7.87 -12.93 5.79
N VAL A 266 -6.60 -12.88 5.38
CA VAL A 266 -6.04 -13.75 4.32
C VAL A 266 -6.16 -15.24 4.69
N ALA A 267 -5.78 -15.59 5.94
CA ALA A 267 -5.82 -16.98 6.42
C ALA A 267 -7.24 -17.56 6.36
N GLU A 268 -8.26 -16.73 6.64
CA GLU A 268 -9.67 -17.13 6.62
C GLU A 268 -10.28 -17.10 5.21
N ALA A 269 -9.89 -16.12 4.38
CA ALA A 269 -10.49 -15.91 3.05
C ALA A 269 -9.91 -16.83 1.97
N MET A 270 -8.59 -17.06 1.96
CA MET A 270 -7.95 -17.79 0.83
C MET A 270 -8.48 -19.23 0.66
N PRO A 271 -8.71 -20.03 1.73
CA PRO A 271 -9.31 -21.35 1.55
C PRO A 271 -10.71 -21.30 0.94
N LYS A 272 -11.53 -20.32 1.33
CA LYS A 272 -12.90 -20.14 0.81
C LYS A 272 -12.85 -19.74 -0.68
N LEU A 273 -11.94 -18.84 -1.07
CA LEU A 273 -11.74 -18.46 -2.47
C LEU A 273 -11.27 -19.64 -3.32
N GLY A 274 -10.39 -20.47 -2.78
CA GLY A 274 -9.95 -21.71 -3.43
C GLY A 274 -11.10 -22.68 -3.64
N ALA A 275 -11.93 -22.89 -2.62
CA ALA A 275 -13.11 -23.75 -2.71
C ALA A 275 -14.13 -23.23 -3.75
N ALA A 276 -14.27 -21.91 -3.85
CA ALA A 276 -15.13 -21.23 -4.83
C ALA A 276 -14.51 -21.18 -6.24
N LYS A 277 -13.26 -21.63 -6.41
CA LYS A 277 -12.50 -21.56 -7.68
C LYS A 277 -12.40 -20.12 -8.22
N SER A 278 -12.26 -19.15 -7.32
CA SER A 278 -12.13 -17.74 -7.67
C SER A 278 -10.91 -17.52 -8.57
N LYS A 279 -11.05 -16.63 -9.55
CA LYS A 279 -9.98 -16.24 -10.49
C LYS A 279 -9.29 -14.93 -10.09
N LEU A 280 -9.67 -14.38 -8.94
CA LEU A 280 -9.09 -13.12 -8.47
C LEU A 280 -7.59 -13.25 -8.21
N ASP A 281 -6.84 -12.27 -8.67
CA ASP A 281 -5.50 -12.05 -8.15
C ASP A 281 -5.62 -11.46 -6.75
N CYS A 282 -5.02 -12.12 -5.76
CA CYS A 282 -5.10 -11.72 -4.36
C CYS A 282 -3.77 -11.14 -3.87
N ALA A 283 -3.85 -10.01 -3.19
CA ALA A 283 -2.73 -9.38 -2.50
C ALA A 283 -3.18 -8.95 -1.09
N MET A 284 -2.23 -8.50 -0.26
CA MET A 284 -2.57 -7.88 1.02
C MET A 284 -1.67 -6.69 1.29
N ASP A 285 -2.13 -5.76 2.12
CA ASP A 285 -1.27 -4.78 2.77
C ASP A 285 -1.62 -4.71 4.27
N GLY A 286 -0.82 -3.97 5.01
CA GLY A 286 -0.96 -3.89 6.47
C GLY A 286 -0.08 -4.91 7.19
N GLY A 287 0.82 -4.41 8.02
CA GLY A 287 1.69 -5.24 8.84
C GLY A 287 3.03 -5.61 8.21
N ILE A 288 3.20 -5.52 6.92
CA ILE A 288 4.42 -5.94 6.20
C ILE A 288 5.59 -5.02 6.55
N ARG A 289 6.66 -5.57 7.14
CA ARG A 289 7.84 -4.82 7.59
C ARG A 289 9.17 -5.52 7.29
N SER A 290 9.12 -6.78 6.87
CA SER A 290 10.29 -7.62 6.62
C SER A 290 10.07 -8.50 5.39
N GLY A 291 11.14 -9.06 4.85
CA GLY A 291 11.07 -10.05 3.77
C GLY A 291 10.35 -11.33 4.23
N LEU A 292 10.48 -11.66 5.51
CA LEU A 292 9.74 -12.79 6.09
C LEU A 292 8.22 -12.55 6.05
N ASP A 293 7.75 -11.33 6.33
CA ASP A 293 6.32 -11.01 6.22
C ASP A 293 5.82 -11.17 4.77
N VAL A 294 6.65 -10.80 3.79
CA VAL A 294 6.35 -11.05 2.36
C VAL A 294 6.16 -12.55 2.13
N LEU A 295 7.14 -13.35 2.58
CA LEU A 295 7.10 -14.81 2.42
C LEU A 295 5.86 -15.44 3.08
N ILE A 296 5.50 -14.98 4.29
CA ILE A 296 4.29 -15.43 5.00
C ILE A 296 3.04 -15.14 4.14
N GLY A 297 2.91 -13.93 3.61
CA GLY A 297 1.79 -13.59 2.74
C GLY A 297 1.72 -14.53 1.52
N LEU A 298 2.85 -14.74 0.86
CA LEU A 298 2.94 -15.63 -0.31
C LEU A 298 2.57 -17.08 0.02
N SER A 299 2.89 -17.55 1.24
CA SER A 299 2.59 -18.93 1.68
C SER A 299 1.08 -19.22 1.81
N TYR A 300 0.26 -18.17 1.87
CA TYR A 300 -1.20 -18.28 1.82
C TYR A 300 -1.76 -18.22 0.39
N GLY A 301 -0.89 -18.14 -0.63
CA GLY A 301 -1.29 -18.10 -2.03
C GLY A 301 -1.44 -16.70 -2.62
N LEU A 302 -1.05 -15.66 -1.88
CA LEU A 302 -1.09 -14.30 -2.42
C LEU A 302 -0.07 -14.13 -3.55
N LYS A 303 -0.38 -13.27 -4.51
CA LYS A 303 0.53 -12.92 -5.62
C LYS A 303 1.62 -11.93 -5.17
N ALA A 304 1.26 -10.99 -4.30
CA ALA A 304 2.18 -9.96 -3.82
C ALA A 304 1.64 -9.30 -2.54
N VAL A 305 2.48 -8.47 -1.91
CA VAL A 305 2.08 -7.70 -0.72
C VAL A 305 2.43 -6.21 -0.89
N GLY A 306 1.66 -5.34 -0.26
CA GLY A 306 1.82 -3.89 -0.35
C GLY A 306 2.66 -3.31 0.79
N LEU A 307 3.67 -2.51 0.45
CA LEU A 307 4.55 -1.82 1.39
C LEU A 307 4.08 -0.38 1.60
N GLY A 308 3.40 -0.10 2.71
CA GLY A 308 2.99 1.26 3.07
C GLY A 308 4.07 1.98 3.88
N ARG A 309 4.14 1.67 5.19
CA ARG A 309 5.07 2.35 6.12
C ARG A 309 6.55 2.11 5.81
N VAL A 310 6.90 0.97 5.22
CA VAL A 310 8.28 0.70 4.78
C VAL A 310 8.66 1.71 3.67
N ALA A 311 7.80 1.86 2.66
CA ALA A 311 8.04 2.80 1.56
C ALA A 311 8.06 4.25 2.06
N ALA A 312 7.07 4.64 2.87
CA ALA A 312 7.00 5.99 3.46
C ALA A 312 8.23 6.30 4.33
N GLY A 313 8.67 5.32 5.13
CA GLY A 313 9.86 5.46 5.97
C GLY A 313 11.15 5.63 5.16
N GLY A 314 11.31 4.83 4.12
CA GLY A 314 12.46 4.95 3.20
C GLY A 314 12.49 6.33 2.53
N LEU A 315 11.36 6.77 1.98
CA LEU A 315 11.23 8.10 1.37
C LEU A 315 11.56 9.21 2.38
N GLY A 316 10.98 9.15 3.57
CA GLY A 316 11.21 10.15 4.62
C GLY A 316 12.66 10.19 5.09
N ALA A 317 13.34 9.06 5.12
CA ALA A 317 14.73 8.95 5.55
C ALA A 317 15.72 9.53 4.53
N GLY A 318 15.46 9.36 3.21
CA GLY A 318 16.44 9.78 2.22
C GLY A 318 15.94 9.81 0.77
N GLY A 319 14.64 9.98 0.56
CA GLY A 319 14.07 10.05 -0.79
C GLY A 319 14.38 8.80 -1.59
N HIS A 320 14.94 9.00 -2.78
CA HIS A 320 15.32 7.91 -3.69
C HIS A 320 16.25 6.89 -3.00
N LEU A 321 17.37 7.35 -2.45
CA LEU A 321 18.36 6.46 -1.80
C LEU A 321 17.76 5.71 -0.60
N GLY A 322 16.92 6.39 0.17
CA GLY A 322 16.27 5.79 1.34
C GLY A 322 15.28 4.69 0.95
N LEU A 323 14.48 4.93 -0.09
CA LEU A 323 13.53 3.91 -0.58
C LEU A 323 14.26 2.76 -1.27
N THR A 324 15.30 3.04 -2.05
CA THR A 324 16.17 2.02 -2.66
C THR A 324 16.71 1.09 -1.57
N ARG A 325 17.28 1.66 -0.50
CA ARG A 325 17.84 0.85 0.60
C ARG A 325 16.76 0.03 1.31
N ALA A 326 15.58 0.61 1.51
CA ALA A 326 14.45 -0.13 2.11
C ALA A 326 14.06 -1.35 1.25
N PHE A 327 14.02 -1.18 -0.08
CA PHE A 327 13.70 -2.27 -1.02
C PHE A 327 14.80 -3.34 -1.04
N GLU A 328 16.06 -2.93 -1.01
CA GLU A 328 17.20 -3.86 -0.90
C GLU A 328 17.08 -4.72 0.36
N LEU A 329 16.84 -4.09 1.51
CA LEU A 329 16.70 -4.79 2.79
C LEU A 329 15.53 -5.78 2.76
N MET A 330 14.38 -5.38 2.21
CA MET A 330 13.23 -6.25 2.05
C MET A 330 13.56 -7.47 1.17
N LYS A 331 14.25 -7.22 0.05
CA LYS A 331 14.66 -8.28 -0.89
C LYS A 331 15.70 -9.21 -0.26
N GLU A 332 16.73 -8.67 0.39
CA GLU A 332 17.77 -9.45 1.08
C GLU A 332 17.16 -10.38 2.14
N ASP A 333 16.23 -9.84 2.94
CA ASP A 333 15.59 -10.60 4.00
C ASP A 333 14.65 -11.68 3.45
N LEU A 334 13.93 -11.37 2.37
CA LEU A 334 13.08 -12.35 1.67
C LEU A 334 13.93 -13.52 1.15
N LEU A 335 15.04 -13.23 0.46
CA LEU A 335 15.93 -14.25 -0.09
C LEU A 335 16.54 -15.11 1.01
N ARG A 336 17.00 -14.48 2.10
CA ARG A 336 17.55 -15.19 3.27
C ARG A 336 16.50 -16.11 3.89
N SER A 337 15.27 -15.64 4.03
CA SER A 337 14.16 -16.45 4.56
C SER A 337 13.85 -17.65 3.66
N MET A 338 13.86 -17.44 2.33
CA MET A 338 13.68 -18.52 1.36
C MET A 338 14.79 -19.57 1.47
N GLU A 339 16.04 -19.14 1.60
CA GLU A 339 17.21 -20.04 1.77
C GLU A 339 17.08 -20.88 3.05
N LEU A 340 16.70 -20.24 4.17
CA LEU A 340 16.52 -20.92 5.45
C LEU A 340 15.41 -21.98 5.40
N LEU A 341 14.38 -21.76 4.59
CA LEU A 341 13.25 -22.70 4.41
C LEU A 341 13.50 -23.72 3.30
N GLY A 342 14.60 -23.57 2.54
CA GLY A 342 14.93 -24.49 1.44
C GLY A 342 14.05 -24.32 0.20
N VAL A 343 13.40 -23.15 0.03
CA VAL A 343 12.56 -22.87 -1.15
C VAL A 343 13.30 -21.98 -2.15
N GLN A 344 13.12 -22.26 -3.43
CA GLN A 344 13.90 -21.62 -4.51
C GLN A 344 13.12 -20.58 -5.31
N ASN A 345 11.79 -20.59 -5.22
CA ASN A 345 10.94 -19.69 -6.01
C ASN A 345 9.55 -19.53 -5.36
N ILE A 346 8.79 -18.54 -5.84
CA ILE A 346 7.47 -18.19 -5.31
C ILE A 346 6.48 -19.36 -5.48
N SER A 347 6.54 -20.08 -6.60
CA SER A 347 5.62 -21.22 -6.81
C SER A 347 5.79 -22.28 -5.71
N GLN A 348 7.03 -22.60 -5.35
CA GLN A 348 7.29 -23.51 -4.23
C GLN A 348 6.74 -22.98 -2.90
N ILE A 349 6.85 -21.67 -2.64
CA ILE A 349 6.28 -21.07 -1.43
C ILE A 349 4.76 -21.27 -1.41
N GLN A 350 4.10 -21.06 -2.53
CA GLN A 350 2.63 -21.21 -2.64
C GLN A 350 2.20 -22.68 -2.56
N GLU A 351 2.88 -23.58 -3.29
CA GLU A 351 2.57 -25.01 -3.31
C GLU A 351 2.78 -25.67 -1.94
N GLN A 352 3.84 -25.30 -1.25
CA GLN A 352 4.21 -25.86 0.04
C GLN A 352 3.74 -25.00 1.23
N GLY A 353 2.92 -24.00 0.97
CA GLY A 353 2.56 -22.98 1.96
C GLY A 353 2.07 -23.55 3.28
N GLU A 354 1.16 -24.52 3.24
CA GLU A 354 0.63 -25.18 4.45
C GLU A 354 1.73 -25.91 5.23
N GLU A 355 2.58 -26.66 4.54
CA GLU A 355 3.70 -27.38 5.14
C GLU A 355 4.73 -26.41 5.74
N LEU A 356 5.04 -25.32 5.02
CA LEU A 356 5.97 -24.29 5.50
C LEU A 356 5.44 -23.62 6.78
N ARG A 357 4.16 -23.29 6.83
CA ARG A 357 3.53 -22.69 8.03
C ARG A 357 3.52 -23.66 9.21
N ARG A 358 3.34 -24.96 8.99
CA ARG A 358 3.37 -25.98 10.04
C ARG A 358 4.78 -26.24 10.57
N LYS A 359 5.80 -26.17 9.71
CA LYS A 359 7.19 -26.48 10.08
C LYS A 359 7.89 -25.32 10.79
N SER A 360 7.42 -24.11 10.63
CA SER A 360 8.02 -22.92 11.22
C SER A 360 7.15 -22.41 12.38
N MET A 361 7.75 -22.25 13.56
CA MET A 361 7.06 -21.61 14.69
C MET A 361 6.70 -20.15 14.37
N VAL A 362 7.45 -19.53 13.46
CA VAL A 362 7.19 -18.16 12.99
C VAL A 362 6.04 -18.15 11.99
N LEU A 363 5.92 -19.20 11.18
CA LEU A 363 4.87 -19.37 10.18
C LEU A 363 3.70 -20.20 10.71
N GLY A 364 3.80 -20.72 11.91
CA GLY A 364 2.78 -21.56 12.54
C GLY A 364 1.42 -20.85 12.56
N THR A 365 0.38 -21.64 12.47
CA THR A 365 -0.97 -21.14 12.70
C THR A 365 -0.97 -20.46 14.06
N ALA A 366 -1.03 -19.16 14.07
CA ALA A 366 -1.42 -18.47 15.26
C ALA A 366 -2.84 -18.97 15.57
N HIS A 367 -2.97 -19.90 16.48
CA HIS A 367 -4.22 -20.11 17.20
C HIS A 367 -4.44 -18.80 17.95
N PHE A 368 -5.09 -17.87 17.27
CA PHE A 368 -5.62 -16.72 17.99
C PHE A 368 -6.67 -17.31 18.93
N PRO A 369 -6.47 -17.18 20.25
CA PRO A 369 -7.50 -17.67 21.17
C PRO A 369 -8.81 -16.98 20.78
N GLU A 370 -9.88 -17.76 20.71
CA GLU A 370 -11.20 -17.19 20.52
C GLU A 370 -11.43 -16.17 21.64
N PHE A 371 -11.41 -14.90 21.26
CA PHE A 371 -11.80 -13.86 22.22
C PHE A 371 -13.32 -13.98 22.37
N VAL A 372 -13.75 -14.68 23.40
CA VAL A 372 -15.14 -14.64 23.85
C VAL A 372 -15.30 -13.26 24.52
N PHE A 373 -16.10 -12.39 23.90
CA PHE A 373 -16.49 -11.11 24.50
C PHE A 373 -17.60 -11.33 25.52
#